data_18d9ce277d9078498f8b805889b834b8
#
_entry.id   18d9ce277d9078498f8b805889b834b8
#
_cell.length_a   1.000
_cell.length_b   1.000
_cell.length_c   1.000
_cell.angle_alpha   90.00
_cell.angle_beta   90.00
_cell.angle_gamma   90.00
#
_symmetry.space_group_name_H-M   'P 1'
#
loop_
_entity.id
_entity.type
_entity.pdbx_description
1 polymer ?
#
loop_
_entity_poly.entity_id
_entity_poly.type
_entity_poly.pdbx_seq_one_letter_code
_entity_poly.pdbx_strand_id
1 'polypeptide(L)'
;MKPMAHLGVGIGWRPEIAGAVEGLPGLDWVEVVAENICPGHLPESLVRLLDRGVRVVPHGVSLGIGGADRPDPAKLAALGERAVALGAPLVTEHIAFVRTSSVAPGPVLEAGHLLPVARTRDALDVLCENVRIAQDALPVPLALENIAALVSWPGEELTEAQFLTELVERTGVRLLIDVANLHTNRVNRGEDPVAVLEGIPLEALAYVHVAGGVERGGVWHDTHAHPVPDAVLDILAELRSRVDPPGVLLERDDDFPAEAELAGELAAIRGVLGGPAGAVPYPPFHRSPGAARTRASNAGGAGVGAAPTHASNAGRAEVGGLGGVRTRVGIGQAALLSALVAGTPVPEGFDRQRVRVQARALAAKRAGVVARLAPELPGILGGEDPYREAFLRYARHRPMTAGYRRDALDFAEHLLVRDLPADPAARRRLTLWWRDRAGARPPGRAVRWARALVGRAA
;
A
#
# COMPACT_ATOMS: atom_id res chain seq x y z
N MET A 1 -3.34 27.15 4.05
CA MET A 1 -2.22 26.34 3.53
C MET A 1 -1.57 27.09 2.34
N LYS A 2 -0.23 27.03 2.13
CA LYS A 2 0.36 27.62 0.92
C LYS A 2 -0.03 26.80 -0.31
N PRO A 3 -0.33 27.41 -1.48
CA PRO A 3 -0.62 26.66 -2.70
C PRO A 3 0.55 25.72 -3.04
N MET A 4 0.24 24.52 -3.57
CA MET A 4 1.27 23.64 -4.12
C MET A 4 1.76 24.20 -5.47
N ALA A 5 3.05 23.98 -5.75
CA ALA A 5 3.54 24.21 -7.10
C ALA A 5 2.82 23.25 -8.07
N HIS A 6 2.39 23.77 -9.21
CA HIS A 6 1.78 22.96 -10.25
C HIS A 6 2.77 21.93 -10.78
N LEU A 7 2.45 20.63 -10.67
CA LEU A 7 3.29 19.54 -11.12
C LEU A 7 3.02 19.16 -12.58
N GLY A 8 1.77 19.25 -13.04
CA GLY A 8 1.37 18.82 -14.38
C GLY A 8 1.04 17.33 -14.44
N VAL A 9 1.29 16.68 -15.58
CA VAL A 9 1.02 15.25 -15.81
C VAL A 9 2.32 14.46 -15.71
N GLY A 10 2.32 13.45 -14.85
CA GLY A 10 3.47 12.62 -14.54
C GLY A 10 3.21 11.13 -14.68
N ILE A 11 4.26 10.34 -14.47
CA ILE A 11 4.21 8.87 -14.47
C ILE A 11 5.09 8.31 -13.36
N GLY A 12 4.69 7.16 -12.80
CA GLY A 12 5.51 6.37 -11.91
C GLY A 12 6.76 5.86 -12.64
N TRP A 13 7.95 6.29 -12.21
CA TRP A 13 9.20 5.78 -12.72
C TRP A 13 9.53 4.45 -12.04
N ARG A 14 9.78 3.44 -12.85
CA ARG A 14 10.27 2.12 -12.41
C ARG A 14 11.49 1.76 -13.25
N PRO A 15 12.49 1.03 -12.69
CA PRO A 15 13.69 0.65 -13.45
C PRO A 15 13.38 -0.07 -14.76
N GLU A 16 12.32 -0.88 -14.76
CA GLU A 16 11.90 -1.70 -15.90
C GLU A 16 11.45 -0.89 -17.11
N ILE A 17 10.87 0.28 -16.88
CA ILE A 17 10.36 1.20 -17.92
C ILE A 17 11.15 2.51 -18.02
N ALA A 18 12.31 2.59 -17.38
CA ALA A 18 13.10 3.83 -17.31
C ALA A 18 13.38 4.41 -18.69
N GLY A 19 13.72 3.57 -19.69
CA GLY A 19 13.96 4.00 -21.06
C GLY A 19 12.72 4.55 -21.78
N ALA A 20 11.57 3.90 -21.58
CA ALA A 20 10.29 4.37 -22.11
C ALA A 20 9.91 5.73 -21.49
N VAL A 21 10.03 5.86 -20.15
CA VAL A 21 9.72 7.10 -19.43
C VAL A 21 10.57 8.27 -19.93
N GLU A 22 11.85 8.05 -20.22
CA GLU A 22 12.72 9.10 -20.80
C GLU A 22 12.27 9.55 -22.18
N GLY A 23 11.67 8.66 -22.97
CA GLY A 23 11.17 8.92 -24.32
C GLY A 23 9.79 9.59 -24.37
N LEU A 24 9.00 9.53 -23.32
CA LEU A 24 7.64 10.05 -23.29
C LEU A 24 7.62 11.58 -23.53
N PRO A 25 6.81 12.07 -24.51
CA PRO A 25 6.69 13.49 -24.77
C PRO A 25 5.83 14.21 -23.74
N GLY A 26 6.20 15.44 -23.40
CA GLY A 26 5.42 16.31 -22.53
C GLY A 26 5.25 15.77 -21.11
N LEU A 27 6.26 15.05 -20.60
CA LEU A 27 6.31 14.60 -19.23
C LEU A 27 6.79 15.74 -18.33
N ASP A 28 5.97 16.12 -17.35
CA ASP A 28 6.26 17.25 -16.46
C ASP A 28 7.02 16.80 -15.21
N TRP A 29 6.75 15.59 -14.72
CA TRP A 29 7.35 15.04 -13.51
C TRP A 29 7.25 13.51 -13.45
N VAL A 30 8.01 12.92 -12.54
CA VAL A 30 7.95 11.48 -12.25
C VAL A 30 7.89 11.26 -10.74
N GLU A 31 7.31 10.11 -10.38
CA GLU A 31 7.31 9.60 -9.03
C GLU A 31 8.19 8.35 -8.93
N VAL A 32 8.93 8.22 -7.85
CA VAL A 32 9.77 7.04 -7.57
C VAL A 32 9.36 6.40 -6.25
N VAL A 33 9.37 5.07 -6.18
CA VAL A 33 9.28 4.39 -4.88
C VAL A 33 10.50 4.76 -4.07
N ALA A 34 10.29 5.48 -2.98
CA ALA A 34 11.37 6.07 -2.18
C ALA A 34 12.38 5.00 -1.71
N GLU A 35 11.90 3.83 -1.30
CA GLU A 35 12.73 2.74 -0.79
C GLU A 35 13.70 2.16 -1.82
N ASN A 36 13.43 2.36 -3.12
CA ASN A 36 14.29 1.90 -4.21
C ASN A 36 15.40 2.91 -4.56
N ILE A 37 15.38 4.11 -3.99
CA ILE A 37 16.35 5.15 -4.28
C ILE A 37 17.50 5.15 -3.27
N CYS A 38 18.72 5.08 -3.78
CA CYS A 38 19.95 5.29 -3.02
C CYS A 38 20.47 6.72 -3.25
N PRO A 39 20.44 7.61 -2.24
CA PRO A 39 20.82 9.02 -2.43
C PRO A 39 22.22 9.23 -2.97
N GLY A 40 23.17 8.36 -2.60
CA GLY A 40 24.55 8.43 -3.08
C GLY A 40 24.79 7.82 -4.46
N HIS A 41 23.76 7.22 -5.09
CA HIS A 41 23.89 6.52 -6.38
C HIS A 41 22.55 6.51 -7.10
N LEU A 42 22.17 7.66 -7.67
CA LEU A 42 20.93 7.77 -8.45
C LEU A 42 21.09 7.02 -9.78
N PRO A 43 20.02 6.34 -10.26
CA PRO A 43 19.99 5.78 -11.61
C PRO A 43 20.25 6.85 -12.67
N GLU A 44 21.05 6.52 -13.69
CA GLU A 44 21.41 7.48 -14.76
C GLU A 44 20.20 8.08 -15.48
N SER A 45 19.14 7.27 -15.69
CA SER A 45 17.89 7.74 -16.28
C SER A 45 17.21 8.84 -15.44
N LEU A 46 17.24 8.72 -14.10
CA LEU A 46 16.71 9.77 -13.22
C LEU A 46 17.59 11.02 -13.25
N VAL A 47 18.92 10.86 -13.33
CA VAL A 47 19.83 12.01 -13.47
C VAL A 47 19.51 12.76 -14.76
N ARG A 48 19.36 12.06 -15.89
CA ARG A 48 19.00 12.69 -17.18
C ARG A 48 17.64 13.40 -17.15
N LEU A 49 16.64 12.83 -16.43
CA LEU A 49 15.34 13.48 -16.25
C LEU A 49 15.48 14.76 -15.42
N LEU A 50 16.22 14.73 -14.31
CA LEU A 50 16.52 15.90 -13.48
C LEU A 50 17.25 16.98 -14.27
N ASP A 51 18.27 16.63 -15.09
CA ASP A 51 19.01 17.55 -15.94
C ASP A 51 18.13 18.23 -17.01
N ARG A 52 17.04 17.57 -17.42
CA ARG A 52 16.00 18.12 -18.31
C ARG A 52 14.97 18.99 -17.58
N GLY A 53 15.07 19.13 -16.26
CA GLY A 53 14.15 19.89 -15.43
C GLY A 53 12.88 19.13 -15.05
N VAL A 54 12.80 17.80 -15.30
CA VAL A 54 11.70 16.96 -14.85
C VAL A 54 11.80 16.81 -13.33
N ARG A 55 10.73 17.13 -12.63
CA ARG A 55 10.68 17.00 -11.16
C ARG A 55 10.54 15.54 -10.75
N VAL A 56 11.14 15.17 -9.62
CA VAL A 56 11.04 13.81 -9.06
C VAL A 56 10.47 13.90 -7.65
N VAL A 57 9.39 13.12 -7.40
CA VAL A 57 8.75 13.03 -6.09
C VAL A 57 8.99 11.63 -5.52
N PRO A 58 9.60 11.49 -4.33
CA PRO A 58 9.71 10.21 -3.66
C PRO A 58 8.41 9.86 -2.92
N HIS A 59 7.88 8.69 -3.24
CA HIS A 59 6.68 8.10 -2.64
C HIS A 59 7.08 6.95 -1.73
N GLY A 60 6.79 7.07 -0.44
CA GLY A 60 7.10 6.08 0.59
C GLY A 60 6.03 5.00 0.69
N VAL A 61 6.46 3.76 0.91
CA VAL A 61 5.57 2.60 1.05
C VAL A 61 5.82 1.79 2.34
N SER A 62 6.74 2.24 3.19
CA SER A 62 7.20 1.43 4.32
C SER A 62 7.19 2.12 5.68
N LEU A 63 6.89 3.40 5.74
CA LEU A 63 6.87 4.16 6.99
C LEU A 63 5.77 3.63 7.91
N GLY A 64 4.59 3.31 7.35
CA GLY A 64 3.46 2.76 8.09
C GLY A 64 2.91 3.75 9.10
N ILE A 65 2.73 5.00 8.70
CA ILE A 65 2.36 6.14 9.55
C ILE A 65 1.02 5.95 10.28
N GLY A 66 0.13 5.10 9.71
CA GLY A 66 -1.14 4.71 10.33
C GLY A 66 -1.01 3.62 11.41
N GLY A 67 0.21 3.15 11.69
CA GLY A 67 0.47 2.19 12.76
C GLY A 67 0.30 2.79 14.16
N ALA A 68 0.03 1.92 15.15
CA ALA A 68 -0.04 2.33 16.54
C ALA A 68 1.31 2.81 17.09
N ASP A 69 2.42 2.37 16.51
CA ASP A 69 3.75 2.82 16.89
C ASP A 69 4.05 4.21 16.34
N ARG A 70 4.98 4.91 17.00
CA ARG A 70 5.55 6.12 16.43
C ARG A 70 6.38 5.78 15.20
N PRO A 71 6.41 6.66 14.18
CA PRO A 71 7.25 6.47 13.01
C PRO A 71 8.72 6.26 13.41
N ASP A 72 9.38 5.32 12.73
CA ASP A 72 10.80 5.01 12.95
C ASP A 72 11.67 6.21 12.51
N PRO A 73 12.45 6.83 13.43
CA PRO A 73 13.31 7.96 13.10
C PRO A 73 14.31 7.68 11.99
N ALA A 74 14.84 6.45 11.90
CA ALA A 74 15.79 6.09 10.85
C ALA A 74 15.11 6.03 9.47
N LYS A 75 13.86 5.57 9.39
CA LYS A 75 13.08 5.58 8.14
C LYS A 75 12.71 6.99 7.73
N LEU A 76 12.33 7.86 8.68
CA LEU A 76 12.06 9.27 8.41
C LEU A 76 13.30 9.99 7.89
N ALA A 77 14.45 9.80 8.55
CA ALA A 77 15.73 10.36 8.09
C ALA A 77 16.07 9.90 6.67
N ALA A 78 15.93 8.60 6.40
CA ALA A 78 16.19 8.03 5.08
C ALA A 78 15.24 8.57 3.99
N LEU A 79 13.97 8.82 4.30
CA LEU A 79 13.02 9.46 3.38
C LEU A 79 13.41 10.93 3.13
N GLY A 80 13.80 11.65 4.18
CA GLY A 80 14.30 13.04 4.07
C GLY A 80 15.56 13.15 3.23
N GLU A 81 16.53 12.24 3.40
CA GLU A 81 17.75 12.18 2.58
C GLU A 81 17.45 11.99 1.09
N ARG A 82 16.46 11.15 0.77
CA ARG A 82 16.01 10.95 -0.62
C ARG A 82 15.35 12.19 -1.18
N ALA A 83 14.51 12.86 -0.40
CA ALA A 83 13.90 14.12 -0.81
C ALA A 83 14.96 15.18 -1.16
N VAL A 84 15.99 15.31 -0.33
CA VAL A 84 17.10 16.25 -0.57
C VAL A 84 17.89 15.85 -1.82
N ALA A 85 18.26 14.57 -1.95
CA ALA A 85 19.04 14.08 -3.09
C ALA A 85 18.33 14.26 -4.45
N LEU A 86 16.99 14.21 -4.45
CA LEU A 86 16.15 14.38 -5.64
C LEU A 86 15.72 15.85 -5.86
N GLY A 87 16.03 16.76 -4.94
CA GLY A 87 15.50 18.13 -4.99
C GLY A 87 13.97 18.15 -4.98
N ALA A 88 13.34 17.21 -4.28
CA ALA A 88 11.91 16.97 -4.35
C ALA A 88 11.11 18.11 -3.74
N PRO A 89 9.96 18.51 -4.34
CA PRO A 89 9.10 19.57 -3.79
C PRO A 89 8.28 19.10 -2.60
N LEU A 90 8.07 17.81 -2.45
CA LEU A 90 7.36 17.13 -1.36
C LEU A 90 7.75 15.66 -1.32
N VAL A 91 7.32 14.98 -0.26
CA VAL A 91 7.32 13.51 -0.17
C VAL A 91 5.89 13.03 0.11
N THR A 92 5.61 11.81 -0.28
CA THR A 92 4.31 11.18 -0.01
C THR A 92 4.45 9.85 0.71
N GLU A 93 3.40 9.44 1.40
CA GLU A 93 3.26 8.18 2.12
C GLU A 93 1.77 7.81 2.23
N HIS A 94 1.47 6.59 2.66
CA HIS A 94 0.09 6.08 2.72
C HIS A 94 -0.52 6.20 4.12
N ILE A 95 -1.82 6.43 4.18
CA ILE A 95 -2.62 6.32 5.41
C ILE A 95 -2.84 4.82 5.70
N ALA A 96 -1.77 4.14 6.06
CA ALA A 96 -1.76 2.69 6.24
C ALA A 96 -0.85 2.27 7.39
N PHE A 97 -1.07 1.05 7.89
CA PHE A 97 -0.08 0.36 8.69
C PHE A 97 0.48 -0.84 7.92
N VAL A 98 1.75 -1.15 8.14
CA VAL A 98 2.47 -2.22 7.41
C VAL A 98 3.03 -3.28 8.36
N ARG A 99 3.09 -2.95 9.64
CA ARG A 99 3.59 -3.81 10.72
C ARG A 99 2.92 -3.44 12.03
N THR A 100 3.03 -4.33 13.01
CA THR A 100 2.64 -4.04 14.39
C THR A 100 3.80 -4.38 15.30
N SER A 101 4.07 -3.54 16.32
CA SER A 101 4.90 -3.97 17.42
C SER A 101 4.19 -5.07 18.20
N SER A 102 4.96 -5.88 18.83
CA SER A 102 4.45 -6.87 19.77
C SER A 102 3.88 -6.13 21.00
N VAL A 103 2.60 -6.29 21.25
CA VAL A 103 1.96 -5.85 22.52
C VAL A 103 2.45 -6.71 23.70
N ALA A 104 3.16 -7.80 23.40
CA ALA A 104 3.81 -8.71 24.32
C ALA A 104 5.24 -9.00 23.84
N PRO A 105 6.13 -9.60 24.64
CA PRO A 105 7.43 -10.02 24.17
C PRO A 105 7.28 -11.07 23.04
N GLY A 106 7.29 -10.60 21.81
CA GLY A 106 7.12 -11.40 20.59
C GLY A 106 7.71 -10.67 19.38
N PRO A 107 7.87 -11.34 18.23
CA PRO A 107 8.41 -10.73 17.04
C PRO A 107 7.43 -9.70 16.45
N VAL A 108 7.98 -8.65 15.88
CA VAL A 108 7.22 -7.71 15.02
C VAL A 108 6.59 -8.51 13.88
N LEU A 109 5.28 -8.37 13.67
CA LEU A 109 4.59 -8.91 12.51
C LEU A 109 4.62 -7.89 11.38
N GLU A 110 4.92 -8.35 10.18
CA GLU A 110 4.92 -7.54 8.97
C GLU A 110 3.91 -8.07 7.96
N ALA A 111 3.10 -7.16 7.40
CA ALA A 111 2.14 -7.50 6.36
C ALA A 111 2.82 -7.74 5.00
N GLY A 112 3.93 -7.05 4.73
CA GLY A 112 4.50 -6.93 3.39
C GLY A 112 3.57 -6.21 2.40
N HIS A 113 2.62 -5.44 2.95
CA HIS A 113 1.59 -4.71 2.20
C HIS A 113 0.98 -3.62 3.09
N LEU A 114 0.31 -2.65 2.45
CA LEU A 114 -0.45 -1.59 3.10
C LEU A 114 -1.76 -2.15 3.66
N LEU A 115 -2.06 -1.88 4.90
CA LEU A 115 -3.31 -2.28 5.55
C LEU A 115 -4.09 -1.05 6.02
N PRO A 116 -5.44 -1.07 5.89
CA PRO A 116 -6.27 0.09 6.21
C PRO A 116 -6.25 0.40 7.71
N VAL A 117 -6.18 1.68 8.02
CA VAL A 117 -6.38 2.22 9.38
C VAL A 117 -7.87 2.19 9.71
N ALA A 118 -8.23 1.88 10.96
CA ALA A 118 -9.61 2.00 11.42
C ALA A 118 -10.04 3.48 11.40
N ARG A 119 -11.19 3.77 10.82
CA ARG A 119 -11.74 5.14 10.81
C ARG A 119 -12.47 5.44 12.14
N THR A 120 -11.71 5.33 13.25
CA THR A 120 -12.16 5.66 14.60
C THR A 120 -11.42 6.89 15.13
N ARG A 121 -11.97 7.56 16.13
CA ARG A 121 -11.32 8.72 16.76
C ARG A 121 -9.99 8.35 17.41
N ASP A 122 -9.93 7.19 18.05
CA ASP A 122 -8.69 6.68 18.65
C ASP A 122 -7.57 6.50 17.59
N ALA A 123 -7.88 5.91 16.44
CA ALA A 123 -6.91 5.73 15.37
C ALA A 123 -6.52 7.07 14.72
N LEU A 124 -7.45 8.00 14.57
CA LEU A 124 -7.19 9.34 14.08
C LEU A 124 -6.27 10.13 15.04
N ASP A 125 -6.47 10.02 16.35
CA ASP A 125 -5.61 10.65 17.36
C ASP A 125 -4.16 10.17 17.24
N VAL A 126 -3.97 8.85 17.08
CA VAL A 126 -2.65 8.24 16.87
C VAL A 126 -2.04 8.71 15.57
N LEU A 127 -2.81 8.66 14.47
CA LEU A 127 -2.36 9.11 13.15
C LEU A 127 -1.93 10.58 13.16
N CYS A 128 -2.71 11.47 13.77
CA CYS A 128 -2.38 12.89 13.88
C CYS A 128 -1.06 13.14 14.63
N GLU A 129 -0.77 12.38 15.70
CA GLU A 129 0.54 12.48 16.38
C GLU A 129 1.67 11.98 15.45
N ASN A 130 1.47 10.84 14.79
CA ASN A 130 2.47 10.28 13.90
C ASN A 130 2.78 11.22 12.72
N VAL A 131 1.74 11.86 12.17
CA VAL A 131 1.88 12.83 11.08
C VAL A 131 2.70 14.04 11.53
N ARG A 132 2.42 14.60 12.72
CA ARG A 132 3.22 15.73 13.26
C ARG A 132 4.69 15.34 13.43
N ILE A 133 4.96 14.15 14.01
CA ILE A 133 6.34 13.64 14.13
C ILE A 133 7.02 13.56 12.77
N ALA A 134 6.31 13.07 11.74
CA ALA A 134 6.87 12.97 10.39
C ALA A 134 7.09 14.34 9.76
N GLN A 135 6.15 15.28 9.89
CA GLN A 135 6.28 16.64 9.38
C GLN A 135 7.44 17.40 10.03
N ASP A 136 7.66 17.21 11.34
CA ASP A 136 8.77 17.84 12.07
C ASP A 136 10.14 17.28 11.64
N ALA A 137 10.20 16.03 11.18
CA ALA A 137 11.44 15.36 10.78
C ALA A 137 11.78 15.52 9.30
N LEU A 138 10.81 15.82 8.44
CA LEU A 138 11.00 15.86 6.99
C LEU A 138 11.40 17.27 6.54
N PRO A 139 12.36 17.40 5.59
CA PRO A 139 12.84 18.70 5.09
C PRO A 139 11.87 19.36 4.09
N VAL A 140 10.86 18.63 3.62
CA VAL A 140 9.86 19.07 2.63
C VAL A 140 8.46 18.69 3.08
N PRO A 141 7.39 19.33 2.55
CA PRO A 141 6.02 18.96 2.89
C PRO A 141 5.73 17.48 2.69
N LEU A 142 4.90 16.92 3.58
CA LEU A 142 4.35 15.57 3.50
C LEU A 142 2.93 15.62 2.91
N ALA A 143 2.61 14.70 2.00
CA ALA A 143 1.24 14.39 1.62
C ALA A 143 0.93 12.92 1.92
N LEU A 144 -0.34 12.64 2.22
CA LEU A 144 -0.79 11.30 2.60
C LEU A 144 -1.86 10.79 1.65
N GLU A 145 -1.69 9.54 1.24
CA GLU A 145 -2.54 8.88 0.28
C GLU A 145 -3.65 8.07 0.97
N ASN A 146 -4.87 8.19 0.44
CA ASN A 146 -5.96 7.26 0.71
C ASN A 146 -5.64 5.89 0.10
N ILE A 147 -6.07 4.79 0.73
CA ILE A 147 -5.75 3.45 0.26
C ILE A 147 -6.97 2.64 -0.16
N ALA A 148 -6.74 1.69 -1.07
CA ALA A 148 -7.68 0.62 -1.35
C ALA A 148 -7.83 -0.31 -0.14
N ALA A 149 -9.07 -0.68 0.22
CA ALA A 149 -9.34 -1.56 1.34
C ALA A 149 -10.35 -2.65 0.98
N LEU A 150 -9.93 -3.90 1.11
CA LEU A 150 -10.85 -5.04 0.99
C LEU A 150 -11.62 -5.30 2.31
N VAL A 151 -11.01 -4.98 3.44
CA VAL A 151 -11.54 -5.24 4.79
C VAL A 151 -12.00 -3.93 5.41
N SER A 152 -13.20 -3.92 6.00
CA SER A 152 -13.68 -2.81 6.85
C SER A 152 -13.44 -3.15 8.31
N TRP A 153 -13.04 -2.16 9.09
CA TRP A 153 -12.93 -2.32 10.53
C TRP A 153 -14.32 -2.35 11.18
N PRO A 154 -14.54 -3.20 12.18
CA PRO A 154 -15.74 -3.10 12.98
C PRO A 154 -15.74 -1.82 13.82
N GLY A 155 -16.91 -1.19 13.96
CA GLY A 155 -17.07 0.00 14.81
C GLY A 155 -16.43 1.27 14.25
N GLU A 156 -16.25 1.38 12.93
CA GLU A 156 -15.87 2.66 12.31
C GLU A 156 -16.85 3.77 12.69
N GLU A 157 -16.32 4.90 13.14
CA GLU A 157 -17.07 6.06 13.65
C GLU A 157 -17.19 7.18 12.61
N LEU A 158 -16.27 7.22 11.65
CA LEU A 158 -16.13 8.25 10.64
C LEU A 158 -16.25 7.66 9.22
N THR A 159 -16.81 8.44 8.31
CA THR A 159 -16.66 8.16 6.89
C THR A 159 -15.22 8.47 6.46
N GLU A 160 -14.82 8.02 5.26
CA GLU A 160 -13.49 8.35 4.73
C GLU A 160 -13.30 9.87 4.60
N ALA A 161 -14.30 10.56 4.05
CA ALA A 161 -14.28 12.00 3.92
C ALA A 161 -14.11 12.71 5.28
N GLN A 162 -14.87 12.32 6.30
CA GLN A 162 -14.74 12.88 7.64
C GLN A 162 -13.36 12.61 8.25
N PHE A 163 -12.84 11.39 8.08
CA PHE A 163 -11.53 11.01 8.58
C PHE A 163 -10.40 11.84 7.96
N LEU A 164 -10.42 12.00 6.62
CA LEU A 164 -9.43 12.79 5.89
C LEU A 164 -9.55 14.29 6.22
N THR A 165 -10.77 14.80 6.35
CA THR A 165 -11.01 16.21 6.70
C THR A 165 -10.49 16.53 8.09
N GLU A 166 -10.86 15.74 9.10
CA GLU A 166 -10.35 15.94 10.47
C GLU A 166 -8.81 15.77 10.54
N LEU A 167 -8.24 14.86 9.76
CA LEU A 167 -6.79 14.69 9.66
C LEU A 167 -6.11 15.97 9.16
N VAL A 168 -6.61 16.53 8.06
CA VAL A 168 -6.09 17.78 7.47
C VAL A 168 -6.28 18.97 8.42
N GLU A 169 -7.46 19.14 9.00
CA GLU A 169 -7.76 20.22 9.94
C GLU A 169 -6.82 20.20 11.16
N ARG A 170 -6.52 19.00 11.66
CA ARG A 170 -5.74 18.82 12.89
C ARG A 170 -4.23 18.88 12.67
N THR A 171 -3.74 18.57 11.48
CA THR A 171 -2.29 18.43 11.21
C THR A 171 -1.76 19.37 10.14
N GLY A 172 -2.63 19.91 9.29
CA GLY A 172 -2.24 20.67 8.12
C GLY A 172 -1.54 19.82 7.05
N VAL A 173 -1.60 18.48 7.13
CA VAL A 173 -1.01 17.58 6.14
C VAL A 173 -1.73 17.74 4.80
N ARG A 174 -1.01 17.49 3.70
CA ARG A 174 -1.60 17.46 2.37
C ARG A 174 -2.17 16.09 2.05
N LEU A 175 -3.04 16.05 1.06
CA LEU A 175 -3.63 14.82 0.56
C LEU A 175 -3.06 14.47 -0.81
N LEU A 176 -2.74 13.22 -1.01
CA LEU A 176 -2.62 12.54 -2.27
C LEU A 176 -3.90 11.72 -2.43
N ILE A 177 -4.68 12.00 -3.46
CA ILE A 177 -5.92 11.24 -3.73
C ILE A 177 -5.67 10.30 -4.89
N ASP A 178 -5.74 9.00 -4.59
CA ASP A 178 -5.78 7.97 -5.62
C ASP A 178 -7.23 7.67 -5.99
N VAL A 179 -7.60 8.01 -7.23
CA VAL A 179 -8.95 7.78 -7.74
C VAL A 179 -9.20 6.32 -8.10
N ALA A 180 -8.15 5.52 -8.34
CA ALA A 180 -8.27 4.07 -8.51
C ALA A 180 -8.60 3.39 -7.16
N ASN A 181 -8.04 3.90 -6.05
CA ASN A 181 -8.40 3.48 -4.70
C ASN A 181 -9.86 3.82 -4.36
N LEU A 182 -10.36 4.97 -4.79
CA LEU A 182 -11.79 5.31 -4.66
C LEU A 182 -12.66 4.33 -5.46
N HIS A 183 -12.27 4.01 -6.70
CA HIS A 183 -12.96 3.00 -7.51
C HIS A 183 -12.93 1.61 -6.84
N THR A 184 -11.77 1.21 -6.33
CA THR A 184 -11.58 -0.06 -5.61
C THR A 184 -12.50 -0.14 -4.38
N ASN A 185 -12.58 0.93 -3.59
CA ASN A 185 -13.45 1.00 -2.42
C ASN A 185 -14.94 1.03 -2.82
N ARG A 186 -15.30 1.64 -3.96
CA ARG A 186 -16.65 1.56 -4.51
C ARG A 186 -17.04 0.12 -4.80
N VAL A 187 -16.21 -0.62 -5.55
CA VAL A 187 -16.53 -2.00 -5.95
C VAL A 187 -16.51 -2.93 -4.73
N ASN A 188 -15.48 -2.83 -3.91
CA ASN A 188 -15.28 -3.78 -2.81
C ASN A 188 -16.10 -3.45 -1.57
N ARG A 189 -16.34 -2.19 -1.26
CA ARG A 189 -16.98 -1.75 -0.01
C ARG A 189 -18.32 -1.05 -0.21
N GLY A 190 -18.66 -0.66 -1.45
CA GLY A 190 -19.86 0.07 -1.77
C GLY A 190 -19.80 1.53 -1.30
N GLU A 191 -18.61 2.11 -1.20
CA GLU A 191 -18.39 3.52 -0.91
C GLU A 191 -18.63 4.37 -2.17
N ASP A 192 -19.22 5.54 -2.00
CA ASP A 192 -19.50 6.45 -3.13
C ASP A 192 -18.32 7.41 -3.32
N PRO A 193 -17.56 7.33 -4.43
CA PRO A 193 -16.47 8.24 -4.72
C PRO A 193 -16.88 9.72 -4.77
N VAL A 194 -18.08 10.01 -5.26
CA VAL A 194 -18.60 11.38 -5.34
C VAL A 194 -18.78 11.95 -3.93
N ALA A 195 -19.41 11.19 -3.04
CA ALA A 195 -19.58 11.60 -1.65
C ALA A 195 -18.24 11.80 -0.90
N VAL A 196 -17.21 10.99 -1.24
CA VAL A 196 -15.87 11.21 -0.70
C VAL A 196 -15.28 12.52 -1.22
N LEU A 197 -15.31 12.75 -2.53
CA LEU A 197 -14.78 13.96 -3.17
C LEU A 197 -15.53 15.25 -2.73
N GLU A 198 -16.81 15.14 -2.41
CA GLU A 198 -17.60 16.25 -1.85
C GLU A 198 -17.19 16.62 -0.43
N GLY A 199 -16.78 15.64 0.35
CA GLY A 199 -16.53 15.82 1.77
C GLY A 199 -15.07 16.04 2.16
N ILE A 200 -14.10 15.93 1.24
CA ILE A 200 -12.68 16.15 1.53
C ILE A 200 -12.23 17.60 1.28
N PRO A 201 -11.24 18.12 1.99
CA PRO A 201 -10.70 19.47 1.77
C PRO A 201 -9.80 19.50 0.52
N LEU A 202 -10.39 19.71 -0.65
CA LEU A 202 -9.67 19.70 -1.94
C LEU A 202 -8.56 20.77 -2.03
N GLU A 203 -8.60 21.81 -1.24
CA GLU A 203 -7.50 22.80 -1.08
C GLU A 203 -6.23 22.21 -0.45
N ALA A 204 -6.35 21.06 0.20
CA ALA A 204 -5.21 20.32 0.73
C ALA A 204 -4.58 19.36 -0.30
N LEU A 205 -5.17 19.22 -1.48
CA LEU A 205 -4.68 18.32 -2.51
C LEU A 205 -3.26 18.67 -2.94
N ALA A 206 -2.37 17.67 -2.93
CA ALA A 206 -1.01 17.76 -3.46
C ALA A 206 -0.96 17.33 -4.92
N TYR A 207 -1.51 16.16 -5.22
CA TYR A 207 -1.68 15.61 -6.56
C TYR A 207 -2.61 14.38 -6.52
N VAL A 208 -2.84 13.76 -7.67
CA VAL A 208 -3.77 12.66 -7.87
C VAL A 208 -3.05 11.48 -8.49
N HIS A 209 -3.28 10.26 -7.98
CA HIS A 209 -2.91 9.00 -8.64
C HIS A 209 -4.05 8.48 -9.50
N VAL A 210 -3.68 7.90 -10.63
CA VAL A 210 -4.55 7.21 -11.58
C VAL A 210 -3.91 5.89 -11.95
N ALA A 211 -4.58 4.79 -11.70
CA ALA A 211 -4.08 3.44 -11.95
C ALA A 211 -5.16 2.51 -12.49
N GLY A 212 -4.74 1.38 -13.05
CA GLY A 212 -5.65 0.33 -13.47
C GLY A 212 -5.58 -0.90 -12.58
N GLY A 213 -6.70 -1.60 -12.47
CA GLY A 213 -6.85 -2.84 -11.73
C GLY A 213 -7.64 -3.89 -12.51
N VAL A 214 -8.00 -4.99 -11.86
CA VAL A 214 -8.76 -6.07 -12.47
C VAL A 214 -9.79 -6.66 -11.52
N GLU A 215 -10.99 -6.94 -12.04
CA GLU A 215 -12.01 -7.67 -11.29
C GLU A 215 -11.81 -9.19 -11.42
N ARG A 216 -11.73 -9.88 -10.31
CA ARG A 216 -11.65 -11.34 -10.24
C ARG A 216 -12.52 -11.89 -9.10
N GLY A 217 -13.48 -12.75 -9.43
CA GLY A 217 -14.34 -13.37 -8.42
C GLY A 217 -15.22 -12.40 -7.64
N GLY A 218 -15.65 -11.31 -8.27
CA GLY A 218 -16.49 -10.28 -7.63
C GLY A 218 -15.72 -9.37 -6.68
N VAL A 219 -14.38 -9.35 -6.77
CA VAL A 219 -13.49 -8.46 -6.04
C VAL A 219 -12.63 -7.70 -7.03
N TRP A 220 -12.58 -6.39 -6.89
CA TRP A 220 -11.63 -5.56 -7.62
C TRP A 220 -10.26 -5.64 -6.93
N HIS A 221 -9.26 -6.02 -7.70
CA HIS A 221 -7.86 -6.05 -7.28
C HIS A 221 -7.15 -4.83 -7.83
N ASP A 222 -6.72 -3.98 -6.95
CA ASP A 222 -5.91 -2.82 -7.23
C ASP A 222 -4.47 -3.29 -7.48
N THR A 223 -4.15 -3.50 -8.75
CA THR A 223 -2.90 -4.16 -9.14
C THR A 223 -1.88 -3.20 -9.72
N HIS A 224 -2.31 -2.03 -10.22
CA HIS A 224 -1.49 -1.09 -10.99
C HIS A 224 -0.74 -1.76 -12.17
N ALA A 225 -1.29 -2.88 -12.64
CA ALA A 225 -0.71 -3.72 -13.70
C ALA A 225 -1.57 -3.78 -14.97
N HIS A 226 -2.68 -3.05 -14.99
CA HIS A 226 -3.66 -3.07 -16.08
C HIS A 226 -3.90 -1.65 -16.59
N PRO A 227 -4.43 -1.50 -17.82
CA PRO A 227 -4.84 -0.19 -18.34
C PRO A 227 -5.84 0.51 -17.42
N VAL A 228 -5.76 1.83 -17.37
CA VAL A 228 -6.72 2.66 -16.62
C VAL A 228 -8.12 2.49 -17.23
N PRO A 229 -9.11 2.01 -16.47
CA PRO A 229 -10.46 1.84 -17.00
C PRO A 229 -11.23 3.18 -17.00
N ASP A 230 -12.21 3.30 -17.87
CA ASP A 230 -13.07 4.49 -17.99
C ASP A 230 -13.67 4.89 -16.64
N ALA A 231 -14.07 3.93 -15.82
CA ALA A 231 -14.65 4.20 -14.49
C ALA A 231 -13.70 4.95 -13.55
N VAL A 232 -12.39 4.79 -13.69
CA VAL A 232 -11.37 5.53 -12.93
C VAL A 232 -11.18 6.93 -13.54
N LEU A 233 -11.18 7.04 -14.88
CA LEU A 233 -11.14 8.32 -15.58
C LEU A 233 -12.37 9.17 -15.29
N ASP A 234 -13.55 8.56 -15.13
CA ASP A 234 -14.79 9.24 -14.72
C ASP A 234 -14.66 9.85 -13.32
N ILE A 235 -14.01 9.16 -12.37
CA ILE A 235 -13.75 9.71 -11.02
C ILE A 235 -12.73 10.86 -11.10
N LEU A 236 -11.72 10.76 -11.96
CA LEU A 236 -10.79 11.85 -12.21
C LEU A 236 -11.52 13.08 -12.79
N ALA A 237 -12.45 12.86 -13.74
CA ALA A 237 -13.26 13.93 -14.32
C ALA A 237 -14.14 14.60 -13.26
N GLU A 238 -14.74 13.82 -12.37
CA GLU A 238 -15.51 14.33 -11.22
C GLU A 238 -14.66 15.18 -10.29
N LEU A 239 -13.44 14.73 -9.94
CA LEU A 239 -12.50 15.51 -9.16
C LEU A 239 -12.12 16.81 -9.89
N ARG A 240 -11.81 16.71 -11.20
CA ARG A 240 -11.44 17.86 -12.03
C ARG A 240 -12.57 18.91 -12.13
N SER A 241 -13.84 18.48 -12.09
CA SER A 241 -14.99 19.40 -12.10
C SER A 241 -15.03 20.30 -10.85
N ARG A 242 -14.38 19.88 -9.75
CA ARG A 242 -14.39 20.55 -8.44
C ARG A 242 -13.12 21.35 -8.17
N VAL A 243 -12.00 20.90 -8.66
CA VAL A 243 -10.69 21.52 -8.43
C VAL A 243 -9.77 21.28 -9.61
N ASP A 244 -8.87 22.22 -9.88
CA ASP A 244 -7.75 22.00 -10.79
C ASP A 244 -6.62 21.31 -10.01
N PRO A 245 -6.38 19.98 -10.21
CA PRO A 245 -5.40 19.28 -9.42
C PRO A 245 -3.99 19.80 -9.71
N PRO A 246 -3.15 20.03 -8.67
CA PRO A 246 -1.78 20.49 -8.87
C PRO A 246 -0.92 19.55 -9.71
N GLY A 247 -1.24 18.26 -9.71
CA GLY A 247 -0.60 17.24 -10.52
C GLY A 247 -1.48 15.99 -10.65
N VAL A 248 -1.27 15.23 -11.72
CA VAL A 248 -1.90 13.91 -11.93
C VAL A 248 -0.82 12.95 -12.39
N LEU A 249 -0.75 11.78 -11.78
CA LEU A 249 0.24 10.74 -12.04
C LEU A 249 -0.43 9.48 -12.57
N LEU A 250 0.07 8.94 -13.67
CA LEU A 250 -0.20 7.57 -14.08
C LEU A 250 0.69 6.61 -13.28
N GLU A 251 0.09 5.69 -12.52
CA GLU A 251 0.83 4.68 -11.79
C GLU A 251 0.74 3.30 -12.46
N ARG A 252 1.92 2.72 -12.73
CA ARG A 252 2.11 1.36 -13.25
C ARG A 252 3.21 0.68 -12.44
N ASP A 253 2.89 -0.47 -11.83
CA ASP A 253 3.77 -1.17 -10.88
C ASP A 253 4.22 -2.55 -11.35
N ASP A 254 3.48 -3.15 -12.27
CA ASP A 254 3.77 -4.50 -12.81
C ASP A 254 3.19 -4.62 -14.23
N ASP A 255 3.52 -5.71 -14.93
CA ASP A 255 3.05 -5.99 -16.30
C ASP A 255 3.17 -4.77 -17.22
N PHE A 256 4.39 -4.22 -17.27
CA PHE A 256 4.67 -2.96 -17.95
C PHE A 256 4.40 -3.06 -19.45
N PRO A 257 3.51 -2.20 -19.99
CA PRO A 257 3.20 -2.20 -21.41
C PRO A 257 4.28 -1.50 -22.25
N ALA A 258 4.10 -1.53 -23.56
CA ALA A 258 4.95 -0.79 -24.49
C ALA A 258 4.79 0.73 -24.30
N GLU A 259 5.83 1.52 -24.66
CA GLU A 259 5.85 2.98 -24.56
C GLU A 259 4.61 3.65 -25.19
N ALA A 260 4.15 3.14 -26.34
CA ALA A 260 2.98 3.68 -27.01
C ALA A 260 1.67 3.54 -26.19
N GLU A 261 1.53 2.49 -25.39
CA GLU A 261 0.38 2.30 -24.51
C GLU A 261 0.46 3.27 -23.34
N LEU A 262 1.64 3.43 -22.72
CA LEU A 262 1.85 4.43 -21.67
C LEU A 262 1.55 5.85 -22.17
N ALA A 263 2.00 6.18 -23.39
CA ALA A 263 1.68 7.47 -24.02
C ALA A 263 0.17 7.64 -24.25
N GLY A 264 -0.53 6.56 -24.64
CA GLY A 264 -1.97 6.54 -24.82
C GLY A 264 -2.73 6.80 -23.50
N GLU A 265 -2.33 6.18 -22.40
CA GLU A 265 -2.92 6.40 -21.08
C GLU A 265 -2.68 7.83 -20.58
N LEU A 266 -1.46 8.36 -20.74
CA LEU A 266 -1.16 9.76 -20.43
C LEU A 266 -1.98 10.73 -21.29
N ALA A 267 -2.21 10.39 -22.57
CA ALA A 267 -3.07 11.21 -23.44
C ALA A 267 -4.53 11.19 -22.98
N ALA A 268 -5.05 10.04 -22.52
CA ALA A 268 -6.41 9.94 -21.96
C ALA A 268 -6.53 10.80 -20.69
N ILE A 269 -5.56 10.75 -19.77
CA ILE A 269 -5.52 11.61 -18.58
C ILE A 269 -5.51 13.09 -18.98
N ARG A 270 -4.64 13.49 -19.94
CA ARG A 270 -4.62 14.87 -20.45
C ARG A 270 -5.94 15.28 -21.09
N GLY A 271 -6.62 14.35 -21.77
CA GLY A 271 -7.95 14.57 -22.33
C GLY A 271 -8.99 14.95 -21.26
N VAL A 272 -8.97 14.25 -20.13
CA VAL A 272 -9.84 14.57 -18.99
C VAL A 272 -9.51 15.94 -18.39
N LEU A 273 -8.21 16.26 -18.24
CA LEU A 273 -7.77 17.52 -17.64
C LEU A 273 -8.00 18.73 -18.56
N GLY A 274 -7.88 18.57 -19.88
CA GLY A 274 -8.06 19.62 -20.88
C GLY A 274 -9.52 19.85 -21.29
N GLY A 275 -10.45 19.01 -20.84
CA GLY A 275 -11.89 19.18 -21.08
C GLY A 275 -12.45 20.42 -20.35
N PRO A 276 -13.58 20.98 -20.83
CA PRO A 276 -14.25 22.07 -20.11
C PRO A 276 -14.61 21.60 -18.71
N ALA A 277 -14.37 22.45 -17.70
CA ALA A 277 -14.86 22.23 -16.34
C ALA A 277 -16.41 22.28 -16.37
N GLY A 278 -17.04 21.13 -16.59
CA GLY A 278 -18.47 21.03 -16.77
C GLY A 278 -18.87 19.56 -16.89
N ALA A 279 -19.55 19.12 -15.86
CA ALA A 279 -20.01 17.80 -15.54
C ALA A 279 -20.31 16.89 -16.75
N VAL A 280 -19.52 15.86 -16.94
CA VAL A 280 -20.08 14.57 -17.31
C VAL A 280 -20.68 14.00 -16.02
N PRO A 281 -22.00 13.85 -15.89
CA PRO A 281 -22.59 13.32 -14.67
C PRO A 281 -22.07 11.91 -14.47
N TYR A 282 -21.36 11.66 -13.38
CA TYR A 282 -21.01 10.32 -12.94
C TYR A 282 -22.32 9.51 -12.83
N PRO A 283 -22.42 8.32 -13.46
CA PRO A 283 -23.66 7.56 -13.44
C PRO A 283 -24.08 7.24 -12.01
N PRO A 284 -25.36 7.43 -11.64
CA PRO A 284 -25.83 7.24 -10.28
C PRO A 284 -25.52 5.82 -9.79
N PHE A 285 -25.08 5.73 -8.56
CA PHE A 285 -24.75 4.49 -7.89
C PHE A 285 -25.99 3.58 -7.77
N HIS A 286 -26.12 2.60 -8.64
CA HIS A 286 -27.09 1.52 -8.47
C HIS A 286 -26.46 0.40 -7.66
N ARG A 287 -26.87 0.29 -6.39
CA ARG A 287 -26.53 -0.89 -5.57
C ARG A 287 -26.96 -2.15 -6.31
N SER A 288 -26.01 -3.00 -6.67
CA SER A 288 -26.33 -4.36 -7.12
C SER A 288 -27.10 -5.07 -6.01
N PRO A 289 -28.23 -5.75 -6.30
CA PRO A 289 -29.09 -6.40 -5.29
C PRO A 289 -28.46 -7.73 -4.81
N GLY A 290 -27.32 -7.69 -4.16
CA GLY A 290 -26.59 -8.89 -3.72
C GLY A 290 -25.97 -8.81 -2.32
N ALA A 291 -25.94 -7.64 -1.69
CA ALA A 291 -25.43 -7.48 -0.32
C ALA A 291 -26.60 -7.27 0.65
N ALA A 292 -27.43 -8.29 0.84
CA ALA A 292 -28.41 -8.31 1.92
C ALA A 292 -27.66 -8.39 3.26
N ARG A 293 -27.56 -7.24 3.93
CA ARG A 293 -27.22 -7.21 5.36
C ARG A 293 -28.37 -7.90 6.11
N THR A 294 -28.14 -9.06 6.69
CA THR A 294 -29.00 -9.62 7.73
C THR A 294 -29.02 -8.64 8.91
N ARG A 295 -30.06 -7.80 8.94
CA ARG A 295 -30.41 -7.05 10.14
C ARG A 295 -31.01 -8.05 11.12
N ALA A 296 -30.35 -8.29 12.23
CA ALA A 296 -30.99 -8.87 13.40
C ALA A 296 -32.03 -7.87 13.89
N SER A 297 -33.28 -8.25 13.74
CA SER A 297 -34.42 -7.53 14.29
C SER A 297 -34.46 -7.72 15.82
N ASN A 298 -34.16 -6.66 16.58
CA ASN A 298 -34.66 -6.54 17.95
C ASN A 298 -35.80 -5.54 17.95
N ALA A 299 -37.01 -6.07 18.03
CA ALA A 299 -38.21 -5.29 18.29
C ALA A 299 -38.34 -5.08 19.79
N GLY A 300 -38.66 -3.89 20.22
CA GLY A 300 -39.19 -3.63 21.56
C GLY A 300 -38.86 -2.24 22.11
N GLY A 301 -39.89 -1.37 22.20
CA GLY A 301 -39.94 -0.33 23.21
C GLY A 301 -40.00 1.10 22.70
N ALA A 302 -41.19 1.63 22.55
CA ALA A 302 -41.49 3.04 22.39
C ALA A 302 -41.13 3.83 23.68
N GLY A 303 -40.46 4.96 23.51
CA GLY A 303 -40.19 5.93 24.59
C GLY A 303 -39.92 7.32 24.03
N VAL A 304 -40.78 8.23 24.43
CA VAL A 304 -40.98 9.63 24.09
C VAL A 304 -39.70 10.49 24.29
N GLY A 305 -39.57 11.50 23.44
CA GLY A 305 -38.49 12.45 23.19
C GLY A 305 -37.85 13.15 24.37
N ALA A 306 -36.60 13.49 24.15
CA ALA A 306 -35.92 14.67 24.70
C ALA A 306 -34.77 15.02 23.76
N ALA A 307 -34.68 16.27 23.37
CA ALA A 307 -33.58 16.82 22.59
C ALA A 307 -32.25 16.68 23.34
N PRO A 308 -31.14 16.35 22.69
CA PRO A 308 -29.85 16.32 23.36
C PRO A 308 -29.31 17.74 23.52
N THR A 309 -29.25 18.20 24.72
CA THR A 309 -28.42 19.33 25.14
C THR A 309 -26.94 19.00 24.86
N HIS A 310 -26.23 19.96 24.28
CA HIS A 310 -24.78 19.94 24.14
C HIS A 310 -24.09 19.68 25.48
N ALA A 311 -23.78 18.45 25.78
CA ALA A 311 -22.88 18.10 26.87
C ALA A 311 -21.44 18.23 26.36
N SER A 312 -20.73 19.20 26.93
CA SER A 312 -19.33 19.49 26.70
C SER A 312 -18.46 18.24 26.92
N ASN A 313 -17.59 18.00 25.95
CA ASN A 313 -16.67 16.86 25.80
C ASN A 313 -15.51 16.90 26.84
N ALA A 314 -15.70 17.47 28.02
CA ALA A 314 -14.67 17.62 29.09
C ALA A 314 -14.47 16.37 29.97
N GLY A 315 -15.30 15.33 29.83
CA GLY A 315 -15.27 14.17 30.72
C GLY A 315 -14.48 12.93 30.25
N ARG A 316 -13.92 12.94 29.03
CA ARG A 316 -13.20 11.78 28.48
C ARG A 316 -11.67 11.83 28.62
N ALA A 317 -11.13 12.92 29.17
CA ALA A 317 -9.68 13.18 29.24
C ALA A 317 -8.94 12.51 30.41
N GLU A 318 -9.61 11.79 31.31
CA GLU A 318 -8.96 11.33 32.55
C GLU A 318 -8.71 9.82 32.69
N VAL A 319 -9.04 8.99 31.73
CA VAL A 319 -8.72 7.55 31.80
C VAL A 319 -7.95 7.10 30.55
N GLY A 320 -6.68 7.46 30.50
CA GLY A 320 -5.73 6.94 29.52
C GLY A 320 -5.22 8.02 28.58
N GLY A 321 -4.10 8.63 28.93
CA GLY A 321 -3.34 9.48 28.00
C GLY A 321 -3.09 8.77 26.66
N LEU A 322 -2.62 9.49 25.64
CA LEU A 322 -2.40 8.96 24.26
C LEU A 322 -1.67 7.60 24.21
N GLY A 323 -0.90 7.24 25.24
CA GLY A 323 -0.32 5.90 25.42
C GLY A 323 -1.37 4.78 25.52
N GLY A 324 -2.46 4.99 26.26
CA GLY A 324 -3.55 4.02 26.34
C GLY A 324 -4.33 3.90 25.03
N VAL A 325 -4.50 5.01 24.29
CA VAL A 325 -5.11 5.02 22.94
C VAL A 325 -4.24 4.20 21.98
N ARG A 326 -2.93 4.44 21.93
CA ARG A 326 -1.99 3.66 21.11
C ARG A 326 -2.04 2.17 21.40
N THR A 327 -2.14 1.81 22.68
CA THR A 327 -2.25 0.40 23.09
C THR A 327 -3.53 -0.23 22.54
N ARG A 328 -4.68 0.43 22.62
CA ARG A 328 -5.94 -0.12 22.06
C ARG A 328 -5.87 -0.28 20.54
N VAL A 329 -5.39 0.75 19.83
CA VAL A 329 -5.19 0.69 18.37
C VAL A 329 -4.21 -0.44 18.01
N GLY A 330 -3.10 -0.56 18.73
CA GLY A 330 -2.08 -1.59 18.50
C GLY A 330 -2.61 -3.02 18.71
N ILE A 331 -3.42 -3.25 19.74
CA ILE A 331 -4.07 -4.56 19.97
C ILE A 331 -4.97 -4.91 18.78
N GLY A 332 -5.78 -3.97 18.29
CA GLY A 332 -6.65 -4.20 17.13
C GLY A 332 -5.84 -4.52 15.86
N GLN A 333 -4.82 -3.72 15.57
CA GLN A 333 -3.93 -3.92 14.42
C GLN A 333 -3.19 -5.26 14.51
N ALA A 334 -2.66 -5.61 15.68
CA ALA A 334 -1.97 -6.88 15.91
C ALA A 334 -2.91 -8.08 15.73
N ALA A 335 -4.15 -8.00 16.22
CA ALA A 335 -5.14 -9.06 16.07
C ALA A 335 -5.51 -9.29 14.59
N LEU A 336 -5.78 -8.22 13.83
CA LEU A 336 -6.06 -8.32 12.39
C LEU A 336 -4.85 -8.86 11.63
N LEU A 337 -3.66 -8.31 11.87
CA LEU A 337 -2.44 -8.71 11.16
C LEU A 337 -2.09 -10.18 11.47
N SER A 338 -2.21 -10.61 12.71
CA SER A 338 -1.99 -12.01 13.09
C SER A 338 -2.97 -12.97 12.37
N ALA A 339 -4.23 -12.58 12.21
CA ALA A 339 -5.20 -13.35 11.43
C ALA A 339 -4.83 -13.43 9.94
N LEU A 340 -4.28 -12.34 9.39
CA LEU A 340 -3.88 -12.26 7.98
C LEU A 340 -2.60 -13.06 7.66
N VAL A 341 -1.59 -13.03 8.53
CA VAL A 341 -0.26 -13.56 8.21
C VAL A 341 0.20 -14.74 9.07
N ALA A 342 -0.43 -14.99 10.22
CA ALA A 342 -0.11 -16.08 11.13
C ALA A 342 -1.22 -17.13 11.26
N GLY A 343 -2.40 -16.89 10.64
CA GLY A 343 -3.52 -17.82 10.62
C GLY A 343 -4.22 -17.97 11.98
N THR A 344 -4.15 -16.96 12.84
CA THR A 344 -4.94 -16.92 14.08
C THR A 344 -6.42 -16.70 13.75
N PRO A 345 -7.34 -16.95 14.69
CA PRO A 345 -8.76 -16.67 14.49
C PRO A 345 -9.00 -15.22 14.07
N VAL A 346 -9.91 -15.02 13.11
CA VAL A 346 -10.33 -13.69 12.69
C VAL A 346 -11.02 -12.98 13.86
N PRO A 347 -10.61 -11.74 14.20
CA PRO A 347 -11.20 -11.00 15.30
C PRO A 347 -12.71 -10.79 15.09
N GLU A 348 -13.44 -10.64 16.19
CA GLU A 348 -14.88 -10.42 16.16
C GLU A 348 -15.24 -9.14 15.41
N GLY A 349 -16.35 -9.15 14.68
CA GLY A 349 -16.85 -8.03 13.90
C GLY A 349 -16.27 -7.93 12.48
N PHE A 350 -15.15 -8.57 12.17
CA PHE A 350 -14.63 -8.59 10.80
C PHE A 350 -15.36 -9.62 9.92
N ASP A 351 -15.49 -9.29 8.63
CA ASP A 351 -15.94 -10.23 7.61
C ASP A 351 -14.87 -11.32 7.40
N ARG A 352 -15.18 -12.53 7.89
CA ARG A 352 -14.25 -13.67 7.83
C ARG A 352 -13.89 -14.09 6.40
N GLN A 353 -14.81 -13.92 5.45
CA GLN A 353 -14.56 -14.28 4.06
C GLN A 353 -13.56 -13.29 3.42
N ARG A 354 -13.76 -12.00 3.62
CA ARG A 354 -12.87 -10.95 3.13
C ARG A 354 -11.47 -11.04 3.75
N VAL A 355 -11.38 -11.27 5.06
CA VAL A 355 -10.08 -11.49 5.73
C VAL A 355 -9.36 -12.70 5.14
N ARG A 356 -10.05 -13.80 4.82
CA ARG A 356 -9.46 -14.97 4.15
C ARG A 356 -8.98 -14.65 2.73
N VAL A 357 -9.74 -13.87 1.96
CA VAL A 357 -9.33 -13.42 0.62
C VAL A 357 -8.07 -12.58 0.73
N GLN A 358 -8.04 -11.61 1.62
CA GLN A 358 -6.88 -10.76 1.87
C GLN A 358 -5.64 -11.58 2.30
N ALA A 359 -5.81 -12.52 3.23
CA ALA A 359 -4.72 -13.39 3.69
C ALA A 359 -4.10 -14.22 2.54
N ARG A 360 -4.95 -14.73 1.63
CA ARG A 360 -4.48 -15.46 0.44
C ARG A 360 -3.74 -14.54 -0.54
N ALA A 361 -4.25 -13.32 -0.76
CA ALA A 361 -3.61 -12.32 -1.62
C ALA A 361 -2.23 -11.92 -1.07
N LEU A 362 -2.12 -11.68 0.24
CA LEU A 362 -0.84 -11.37 0.90
C LEU A 362 0.16 -12.52 0.77
N ALA A 363 -0.26 -13.76 1.00
CA ALA A 363 0.59 -14.93 0.85
C ALA A 363 1.04 -15.13 -0.61
N ALA A 364 0.17 -14.86 -1.58
CA ALA A 364 0.50 -14.94 -3.01
C ALA A 364 1.49 -13.84 -3.45
N LYS A 365 1.29 -12.61 -2.99
CA LYS A 365 2.24 -11.49 -3.21
C LYS A 365 3.62 -11.83 -2.61
N ARG A 366 3.64 -12.33 -1.36
CA ARG A 366 4.86 -12.77 -0.68
C ARG A 366 5.59 -13.87 -1.47
N ALA A 367 4.87 -14.86 -2.01
CA ALA A 367 5.44 -15.89 -2.87
C ALA A 367 6.09 -15.28 -4.12
N GLY A 368 5.42 -14.37 -4.82
CA GLY A 368 5.95 -13.68 -5.99
C GLY A 368 7.22 -12.87 -5.69
N VAL A 369 7.24 -12.13 -4.57
CA VAL A 369 8.45 -11.38 -4.17
C VAL A 369 9.61 -12.33 -3.87
N VAL A 370 9.37 -13.43 -3.17
CA VAL A 370 10.40 -14.43 -2.88
C VAL A 370 10.91 -15.10 -4.17
N ALA A 371 10.03 -15.39 -5.13
CA ALA A 371 10.45 -15.93 -6.42
C ALA A 371 11.38 -14.97 -7.20
N ARG A 372 11.08 -13.67 -7.20
CA ARG A 372 11.96 -12.66 -7.83
C ARG A 372 13.32 -12.54 -7.12
N LEU A 373 13.37 -12.62 -5.80
CA LEU A 373 14.61 -12.54 -5.02
C LEU A 373 15.44 -13.83 -5.04
N ALA A 374 14.80 -14.95 -5.30
CA ALA A 374 15.40 -16.30 -5.31
C ALA A 374 14.88 -17.10 -6.52
N PRO A 375 15.19 -16.66 -7.77
CA PRO A 375 14.60 -17.20 -8.99
C PRO A 375 14.96 -18.67 -9.24
N GLU A 376 15.92 -19.22 -8.50
CA GLU A 376 16.25 -20.65 -8.58
C GLU A 376 15.22 -21.54 -7.86
N LEU A 377 14.48 -21.02 -6.88
CA LEU A 377 13.53 -21.83 -6.09
C LEU A 377 12.41 -22.44 -6.92
N PRO A 378 11.72 -21.69 -7.82
CA PRO A 378 10.75 -22.29 -8.74
C PRO A 378 11.35 -23.44 -9.56
N GLY A 379 12.52 -23.23 -10.17
CA GLY A 379 13.19 -24.27 -10.97
C GLY A 379 13.62 -25.49 -10.16
N ILE A 380 14.00 -25.31 -8.90
CA ILE A 380 14.35 -26.44 -8.00
C ILE A 380 13.10 -27.25 -7.65
N LEU A 381 11.95 -26.59 -7.49
CA LEU A 381 10.70 -27.21 -7.05
C LEU A 381 9.83 -27.76 -8.20
N GLY A 382 10.30 -27.66 -9.44
CA GLY A 382 9.60 -28.23 -10.59
C GLY A 382 8.73 -27.25 -11.37
N GLY A 383 8.91 -25.94 -11.16
CA GLY A 383 8.23 -24.86 -11.85
C GLY A 383 7.48 -23.91 -10.94
N GLU A 384 6.86 -22.90 -11.52
CA GLU A 384 6.13 -21.85 -10.77
C GLU A 384 4.95 -22.40 -9.96
N ASP A 385 4.11 -23.27 -10.54
CA ASP A 385 2.92 -23.78 -9.87
C ASP A 385 3.26 -24.65 -8.63
N PRO A 386 4.17 -25.66 -8.73
CA PRO A 386 4.60 -26.42 -7.55
C PRO A 386 5.26 -25.55 -6.47
N TYR A 387 6.07 -24.57 -6.89
CA TYR A 387 6.67 -23.59 -5.97
C TYR A 387 5.58 -22.81 -5.24
N ARG A 388 4.67 -22.19 -5.98
CA ARG A 388 3.58 -21.37 -5.43
C ARG A 388 2.71 -22.16 -4.46
N GLU A 389 2.32 -23.37 -4.82
CA GLU A 389 1.54 -24.24 -3.95
C GLU A 389 2.28 -24.58 -2.65
N ALA A 390 3.56 -24.93 -2.74
CA ALA A 390 4.39 -25.23 -1.57
C ALA A 390 4.57 -23.98 -0.67
N PHE A 391 4.80 -22.81 -1.29
CA PHE A 391 4.97 -21.56 -0.55
C PHE A 391 3.68 -21.12 0.15
N LEU A 392 2.53 -21.22 -0.50
CA LEU A 392 1.24 -20.88 0.12
C LEU A 392 0.91 -21.78 1.33
N ARG A 393 1.28 -23.08 1.26
CA ARG A 393 1.17 -23.98 2.42
C ARG A 393 2.10 -23.56 3.56
N TYR A 394 3.34 -23.19 3.25
CA TYR A 394 4.31 -22.69 4.22
C TYR A 394 3.84 -21.39 4.88
N ALA A 395 3.42 -20.40 4.08
CA ALA A 395 3.07 -19.07 4.53
C ALA A 395 1.83 -19.03 5.44
N ARG A 396 0.94 -20.01 5.34
CA ARG A 396 -0.38 -20.01 6.00
C ARG A 396 -0.35 -19.76 7.50
N HIS A 397 0.69 -20.23 8.19
CA HIS A 397 0.85 -20.10 9.64
C HIS A 397 2.24 -19.62 10.04
N ARG A 398 2.94 -18.97 9.11
CA ARG A 398 4.32 -18.52 9.32
C ARG A 398 4.46 -17.09 8.83
N PRO A 399 4.32 -16.11 9.74
CA PRO A 399 4.53 -14.72 9.39
C PRO A 399 5.98 -14.48 8.96
N MET A 400 6.17 -13.52 8.09
CA MET A 400 7.51 -13.00 7.80
C MET A 400 7.95 -12.11 8.97
N THR A 401 9.15 -12.33 9.50
CA THR A 401 9.67 -11.60 10.66
C THR A 401 10.98 -10.86 10.42
N ALA A 402 11.66 -11.13 9.30
CA ALA A 402 13.00 -10.59 9.03
C ALA A 402 13.22 -10.30 7.53
N GLY A 403 12.15 -9.93 6.82
CA GLY A 403 12.18 -9.56 5.41
C GLY A 403 12.27 -10.76 4.46
N TYR A 404 12.05 -10.49 3.18
CA TYR A 404 11.86 -11.51 2.14
C TYR A 404 13.07 -12.42 1.88
N ARG A 405 14.31 -11.91 2.06
CA ARG A 405 15.52 -12.74 1.89
C ARG A 405 15.62 -13.81 2.97
N ARG A 406 15.30 -13.45 4.20
CA ARG A 406 15.26 -14.41 5.31
C ARG A 406 14.11 -15.39 5.13
N ASP A 407 12.97 -14.92 4.67
CA ASP A 407 11.81 -15.72 4.38
C ASP A 407 12.07 -16.81 3.31
N ALA A 408 12.83 -16.50 2.27
CA ALA A 408 13.28 -17.48 1.28
C ALA A 408 14.09 -18.62 1.92
N LEU A 409 14.95 -18.28 2.87
CA LEU A 409 15.76 -19.27 3.63
C LEU A 409 14.88 -20.11 4.55
N ASP A 410 13.97 -19.48 5.28
CA ASP A 410 13.04 -20.15 6.21
C ASP A 410 12.07 -21.08 5.46
N PHE A 411 11.65 -20.68 4.26
CA PHE A 411 10.85 -21.55 3.37
C PHE A 411 11.65 -22.77 2.92
N ALA A 412 12.88 -22.60 2.45
CA ALA A 412 13.73 -23.71 2.02
C ALA A 412 14.04 -24.66 3.21
N GLU A 413 14.36 -24.12 4.38
CA GLU A 413 14.57 -24.91 5.61
C GLU A 413 13.30 -25.67 6.01
N HIS A 414 12.12 -25.03 5.93
CA HIS A 414 10.84 -25.67 6.21
C HIS A 414 10.59 -26.89 5.32
N LEU A 415 10.95 -26.82 4.04
CA LEU A 415 10.85 -27.95 3.13
C LEU A 415 11.85 -29.05 3.47
N LEU A 416 13.11 -28.69 3.70
CA LEU A 416 14.18 -29.64 4.00
C LEU A 416 13.93 -30.42 5.30
N VAL A 417 13.44 -29.78 6.35
CA VAL A 417 13.06 -30.45 7.63
C VAL A 417 11.93 -31.47 7.44
N ARG A 418 11.16 -31.37 6.34
CA ARG A 418 10.06 -32.27 5.98
C ARG A 418 10.41 -33.24 4.88
N ASP A 419 11.69 -33.39 4.55
CA ASP A 419 12.17 -34.21 3.44
C ASP A 419 11.56 -33.86 2.08
N LEU A 420 11.19 -32.58 1.90
CA LEU A 420 10.65 -32.06 0.63
C LEU A 420 11.73 -31.28 -0.15
N PRO A 421 11.62 -31.23 -1.48
CA PRO A 421 10.72 -32.01 -2.35
C PRO A 421 11.04 -33.51 -2.31
N ALA A 422 10.06 -34.35 -2.66
CA ALA A 422 10.21 -35.82 -2.62
C ALA A 422 11.34 -36.32 -3.54
N ASP A 423 11.55 -35.66 -4.69
CA ASP A 423 12.68 -35.95 -5.60
C ASP A 423 14.03 -35.71 -4.88
N PRO A 424 14.88 -36.76 -4.73
CA PRO A 424 16.15 -36.61 -4.06
C PRO A 424 17.13 -35.65 -4.77
N ALA A 425 17.04 -35.50 -6.09
CA ALA A 425 17.91 -34.60 -6.84
C ALA A 425 17.51 -33.12 -6.60
N ALA A 426 16.22 -32.83 -6.62
CA ALA A 426 15.69 -31.51 -6.27
C ALA A 426 16.00 -31.14 -4.80
N ARG A 427 15.85 -32.10 -3.87
CA ARG A 427 16.16 -31.90 -2.46
C ARG A 427 17.67 -31.63 -2.24
N ARG A 428 18.56 -32.31 -2.96
CA ARG A 428 19.99 -31.99 -2.94
C ARG A 428 20.27 -30.57 -3.47
N ARG A 429 19.64 -30.17 -4.58
CA ARG A 429 19.76 -28.78 -5.10
C ARG A 429 19.29 -27.75 -4.10
N LEU A 430 18.14 -27.99 -3.43
CA LEU A 430 17.61 -27.10 -2.40
C LEU A 430 18.56 -27.01 -1.20
N THR A 431 19.15 -28.13 -0.75
CA THR A 431 20.13 -28.16 0.33
C THR A 431 21.37 -27.32 0.00
N LEU A 432 21.89 -27.44 -1.22
CA LEU A 432 23.03 -26.64 -1.68
C LEU A 432 22.68 -25.17 -1.76
N TRP A 433 21.53 -24.83 -2.34
CA TRP A 433 21.03 -23.47 -2.42
C TRP A 433 20.91 -22.82 -1.05
N TRP A 434 20.33 -23.53 -0.07
CA TRP A 434 20.18 -23.07 1.32
C TRP A 434 21.55 -22.87 2.01
N ARG A 435 22.44 -23.86 1.92
CA ARG A 435 23.78 -23.79 2.53
C ARG A 435 24.62 -22.64 1.99
N ASP A 436 24.48 -22.32 0.72
CA ASP A 436 25.22 -21.22 0.10
C ASP A 436 24.75 -19.83 0.61
N ARG A 437 23.55 -19.73 1.12
CA ARG A 437 22.90 -18.46 1.50
C ARG A 437 22.66 -18.31 3.00
N ALA A 438 22.56 -19.40 3.74
CA ALA A 438 22.28 -19.39 5.19
C ALA A 438 23.48 -19.02 6.06
N GLY A 439 24.71 -19.03 5.54
CA GLY A 439 25.91 -18.68 6.27
C GLY A 439 26.08 -17.18 6.47
N ALA A 440 26.73 -16.77 7.57
CA ALA A 440 27.02 -15.38 7.89
C ALA A 440 27.94 -14.69 6.85
N ARG A 441 28.67 -15.46 6.06
CA ARG A 441 29.44 -15.00 4.90
C ARG A 441 29.14 -15.89 3.72
N PRO A 442 28.86 -15.32 2.54
CA PRO A 442 28.70 -16.14 1.34
C PRO A 442 29.99 -16.93 1.08
N PRO A 443 29.90 -18.20 0.68
CA PRO A 443 31.09 -19.00 0.35
C PRO A 443 31.88 -18.31 -0.75
N GLY A 444 33.19 -18.31 -0.63
CA GLY A 444 34.08 -17.70 -1.61
C GLY A 444 33.85 -18.25 -3.03
N ARG A 445 34.26 -17.48 -4.04
CA ARG A 445 34.05 -17.84 -5.46
C ARG A 445 34.54 -19.28 -5.80
N ALA A 446 35.68 -19.68 -5.25
CA ALA A 446 36.26 -21.02 -5.47
C ALA A 446 35.36 -22.14 -4.90
N VAL A 447 34.78 -21.96 -3.71
CA VAL A 447 33.84 -22.92 -3.10
C VAL A 447 32.55 -23.03 -3.90
N ARG A 448 32.02 -21.92 -4.40
CA ARG A 448 30.84 -21.91 -5.27
C ARG A 448 31.10 -22.63 -6.58
N TRP A 449 32.27 -22.40 -7.19
CA TRP A 449 32.72 -23.08 -8.41
C TRP A 449 32.87 -24.59 -8.20
N ALA A 450 33.56 -25.02 -7.12
CA ALA A 450 33.71 -26.42 -6.80
C ALA A 450 32.36 -27.12 -6.58
N ARG A 451 31.41 -26.48 -5.90
CA ARG A 451 30.03 -27.00 -5.69
C ARG A 451 29.23 -27.09 -6.98
N ALA A 452 29.39 -26.11 -7.89
CA ALA A 452 28.73 -26.13 -9.21
C ALA A 452 29.26 -27.28 -10.09
N LEU A 453 30.54 -27.62 -9.98
CA LEU A 453 31.13 -28.77 -10.69
C LEU A 453 30.63 -30.11 -10.13
N VAL A 454 30.57 -30.26 -8.83
CA VAL A 454 30.03 -31.48 -8.19
C VAL A 454 28.55 -31.68 -8.44
N GLY A 455 27.78 -30.59 -8.51
CA GLY A 455 26.34 -30.65 -8.82
C GLY A 455 26.00 -30.93 -10.28
N ARG A 456 26.98 -30.83 -11.18
CA ARG A 456 26.85 -31.25 -12.62
C ARG A 456 27.26 -32.70 -12.88
N ALA A 457 27.95 -33.32 -11.94
CA ALA A 457 28.44 -34.70 -12.05
C ALA A 457 27.56 -35.73 -11.31
N ALA A 458 26.45 -35.28 -10.68
CA ALA A 458 25.42 -36.05 -10.01
C ALA A 458 24.04 -35.77 -10.67
#